data_d891434eb4a86c3fa059b36c3cfc8634
#
_entry.id   d891434eb4a86c3fa059b36c3cfc8634
#
_cell.length_a   1.000
_cell.length_b   1.000
_cell.length_c   1.000
_cell.angle_alpha   90.00
_cell.angle_beta   90.00
_cell.angle_gamma   90.00
#
_symmetry.space_group_name_H-M   'P 1'
#
loop_
_entity.id
_entity.type
_entity.pdbx_description
1 polymer ?
#
loop_
_entity_poly.entity_id
_entity_poly.type
_entity_poly.pdbx_seq_one_letter_code
_entity_poly.pdbx_strand_id
1 'polypeptide(L)'
;MKFTCDRSALVDKLGVLARGVSTRSALPVLSGILLQANEGRLDLFATDMELSIKANLTTPVERDGEIVVPARLFSDVVRNLPDEEVVVEAGEAAVKVSAGRAAFSLNSWAAADFPQTSTFDMTGSFKVGREPFIATLNKAGRAASRDETRPILTGVLMTIMGDTLKMVATDSYRLAVKETKLDHSLETEVQAIVPVKALGEVTRLASALGPGDIEVSIGENQAVFKLSDPAGDVWIASRLIEGQFPNYKQLLPDTFDHEVTIDRGQLMATARRVSLLAQKNAPLRMAFAENRLTMKALTQDVGQAEEAIDVEFSGEPFEIGFNPGYLIEGVDAIDDAATVLRFTSPLRPGLISGPGDDFTYLIMPIRLSS
;
A
#
# COMPACT_ATOMS: atom_id res chain seq x y z
N MET A 1 -29.82 -6.01 20.66
CA MET A 1 -29.61 -5.28 19.39
C MET A 1 -30.52 -5.84 18.33
N LYS A 2 -31.17 -5.00 17.51
CA LYS A 2 -31.92 -5.45 16.31
C LYS A 2 -31.90 -4.35 15.26
N PHE A 3 -31.53 -4.69 14.03
CA PHE A 3 -31.50 -3.77 12.89
C PHE A 3 -31.86 -4.51 11.58
N THR A 4 -32.23 -3.71 10.57
CA THR A 4 -32.55 -4.21 9.23
C THR A 4 -31.75 -3.38 8.22
N CYS A 5 -31.04 -4.01 7.30
CA CYS A 5 -30.24 -3.30 6.30
C CYS A 5 -30.29 -3.97 4.93
N ASP A 6 -29.93 -3.21 3.89
CA ASP A 6 -29.72 -3.74 2.56
C ASP A 6 -28.54 -4.74 2.55
N ARG A 7 -28.74 -5.91 1.91
CA ARG A 7 -27.74 -6.98 1.85
C ARG A 7 -26.48 -6.54 1.13
N SER A 8 -26.61 -5.85 0.00
CA SER A 8 -25.44 -5.46 -0.81
C SER A 8 -24.57 -4.45 -0.07
N ALA A 9 -25.20 -3.45 0.56
CA ALA A 9 -24.49 -2.46 1.36
C ALA A 9 -23.73 -3.10 2.54
N LEU A 10 -24.36 -4.08 3.21
CA LEU A 10 -23.70 -4.82 4.29
C LEU A 10 -22.54 -5.68 3.78
N VAL A 11 -22.70 -6.39 2.66
CA VAL A 11 -21.66 -7.21 2.02
C VAL A 11 -20.44 -6.36 1.67
N ASP A 12 -20.65 -5.17 1.11
CA ASP A 12 -19.55 -4.26 0.73
C ASP A 12 -18.75 -3.82 1.96
N LYS A 13 -19.42 -3.41 3.04
CA LYS A 13 -18.74 -3.02 4.27
C LYS A 13 -18.01 -4.20 4.94
N LEU A 14 -18.62 -5.39 4.95
CA LEU A 14 -17.99 -6.62 5.46
C LEU A 14 -16.73 -6.98 4.64
N GLY A 15 -16.75 -6.76 3.32
CA GLY A 15 -15.60 -6.96 2.45
C GLY A 15 -14.41 -6.07 2.79
N VAL A 16 -14.66 -4.83 3.20
CA VAL A 16 -13.64 -3.90 3.69
C VAL A 16 -13.12 -4.32 5.07
N LEU A 17 -14.03 -4.61 5.99
CA LEU A 17 -13.70 -4.98 7.38
C LEU A 17 -12.88 -6.28 7.48
N ALA A 18 -13.09 -7.22 6.56
CA ALA A 18 -12.34 -8.48 6.53
C ALA A 18 -10.81 -8.29 6.49
N ARG A 19 -10.33 -7.10 6.10
CA ARG A 19 -8.90 -6.75 6.04
C ARG A 19 -8.32 -6.34 7.40
N GLY A 20 -9.16 -5.88 8.32
CA GLY A 20 -8.78 -5.58 9.70
C GLY A 20 -8.93 -6.78 10.65
N VAL A 21 -9.44 -7.91 10.19
CA VAL A 21 -9.65 -9.10 11.02
C VAL A 21 -8.38 -9.90 11.17
N SER A 22 -8.03 -10.27 12.41
CA SER A 22 -6.90 -11.16 12.67
C SER A 22 -7.29 -12.63 12.53
N THR A 23 -6.58 -13.36 11.66
CA THR A 23 -6.79 -14.81 11.48
C THR A 23 -5.86 -15.67 12.31
N ARG A 24 -4.87 -15.07 13.01
CA ARG A 24 -3.80 -15.77 13.74
C ARG A 24 -3.58 -15.24 15.15
N SER A 25 -4.53 -14.49 15.71
CA SER A 25 -4.41 -13.94 17.06
C SER A 25 -4.62 -15.01 18.13
N ALA A 26 -3.91 -14.85 19.25
CA ALA A 26 -4.19 -15.58 20.49
C ALA A 26 -5.53 -15.17 21.14
N LEU A 27 -6.10 -14.04 20.76
CA LEU A 27 -7.40 -13.55 21.19
C LEU A 27 -8.48 -13.90 20.14
N PRO A 28 -9.35 -14.90 20.39
CA PRO A 28 -10.34 -15.34 19.41
C PRO A 28 -11.30 -14.24 18.94
N VAL A 29 -11.61 -13.27 19.80
CA VAL A 29 -12.51 -12.14 19.50
C VAL A 29 -11.99 -11.26 18.37
N LEU A 30 -10.66 -11.19 18.13
CA LEU A 30 -10.06 -10.45 16.99
C LEU A 30 -10.32 -11.12 15.63
N SER A 31 -10.86 -12.35 15.60
CA SER A 31 -11.39 -12.95 14.38
C SER A 31 -12.83 -12.52 14.08
N GLY A 32 -13.41 -11.68 14.92
CA GLY A 32 -14.76 -11.15 14.82
C GLY A 32 -14.83 -9.73 14.28
N ILE A 33 -16.05 -9.31 14.01
CA ILE A 33 -16.45 -7.93 13.73
C ILE A 33 -17.38 -7.49 14.86
N LEU A 34 -17.06 -6.37 15.50
CA LEU A 34 -17.95 -5.72 16.45
C LEU A 34 -19.02 -4.95 15.67
N LEU A 35 -20.28 -5.24 15.95
CA LEU A 35 -21.45 -4.54 15.45
C LEU A 35 -22.00 -3.68 16.58
N GLN A 36 -22.17 -2.38 16.33
CA GLN A 36 -22.81 -1.43 17.26
C GLN A 36 -23.96 -0.74 16.52
N ALA A 37 -25.17 -1.00 16.94
CA ALA A 37 -26.38 -0.39 16.41
C ALA A 37 -26.92 0.64 17.39
N ASN A 38 -27.07 1.88 16.96
CA ASN A 38 -27.55 2.97 17.78
C ASN A 38 -28.20 4.07 16.93
N GLU A 39 -29.35 4.58 17.33
CA GLU A 39 -30.01 5.76 16.75
C GLU A 39 -30.09 5.80 15.21
N GLY A 40 -30.45 4.67 14.57
CA GLY A 40 -30.59 4.62 13.12
C GLY A 40 -29.27 4.44 12.36
N ARG A 41 -28.20 4.07 13.06
CA ARG A 41 -26.87 3.85 12.51
C ARG A 41 -26.30 2.52 12.98
N LEU A 42 -25.64 1.82 12.07
CA LEU A 42 -24.84 0.65 12.35
C LEU A 42 -23.36 1.02 12.16
N ASP A 43 -22.59 0.94 13.20
CA ASP A 43 -21.11 1.00 13.16
C ASP A 43 -20.54 -0.41 13.24
N LEU A 44 -19.55 -0.69 12.40
CA LEU A 44 -18.88 -1.98 12.31
C LEU A 44 -17.38 -1.76 12.51
N PHE A 45 -16.73 -2.61 13.33
CA PHE A 45 -15.32 -2.49 13.66
C PHE A 45 -14.61 -3.82 13.52
N ALA A 46 -13.40 -3.78 12.96
CA ALA A 46 -12.47 -4.90 12.94
C ALA A 46 -11.07 -4.40 13.26
N THR A 47 -10.27 -5.21 13.96
CA THR A 47 -8.88 -4.86 14.28
C THR A 47 -8.01 -6.11 14.44
N ASP A 48 -6.75 -6.00 14.03
CA ASP A 48 -5.68 -6.94 14.37
C ASP A 48 -4.69 -6.34 15.39
N MET A 49 -5.04 -5.21 16.02
CA MET A 49 -4.27 -4.40 16.98
C MET A 49 -3.24 -3.46 16.34
N GLU A 50 -2.85 -3.67 15.08
CA GLU A 50 -1.97 -2.79 14.30
C GLU A 50 -2.77 -1.96 13.32
N LEU A 51 -3.75 -2.61 12.66
CA LEU A 51 -4.68 -2.01 11.72
C LEU A 51 -6.09 -2.14 12.28
N SER A 52 -6.82 -1.04 12.34
CA SER A 52 -8.22 -1.01 12.72
C SER A 52 -9.05 -0.40 11.60
N ILE A 53 -10.17 -1.02 11.28
CA ILE A 53 -11.11 -0.54 10.26
C ILE A 53 -12.45 -0.33 10.91
N LYS A 54 -13.02 0.85 10.71
CA LYS A 54 -14.39 1.20 11.05
C LYS A 54 -15.16 1.48 9.77
N ALA A 55 -16.38 1.00 9.69
CA ALA A 55 -17.32 1.39 8.65
C ALA A 55 -18.67 1.70 9.27
N ASN A 56 -19.47 2.53 8.63
CA ASN A 56 -20.85 2.76 9.07
C ASN A 56 -21.86 2.56 7.94
N LEU A 57 -23.09 2.34 8.35
CA LEU A 57 -24.27 2.31 7.50
C LEU A 57 -25.41 3.05 8.21
N THR A 58 -26.13 3.90 7.48
CA THR A 58 -27.40 4.41 7.95
C THR A 58 -28.47 3.36 7.70
N THR A 59 -29.12 2.90 8.75
CA THR A 59 -30.06 1.77 8.62
C THR A 59 -31.09 1.80 9.77
N PRO A 60 -32.31 1.33 9.56
CA PRO A 60 -33.31 1.21 10.63
C PRO A 60 -32.81 0.34 11.77
N VAL A 61 -32.78 0.92 12.98
CA VAL A 61 -32.45 0.25 14.23
C VAL A 61 -33.70 0.17 15.09
N GLU A 62 -34.17 -1.04 15.36
CA GLU A 62 -35.35 -1.28 16.20
C GLU A 62 -34.97 -1.38 17.68
N ARG A 63 -33.77 -1.85 17.97
CA ARG A 63 -33.24 -1.99 19.32
C ARG A 63 -31.72 -1.79 19.32
N ASP A 64 -31.29 -0.80 20.07
CA ASP A 64 -29.85 -0.51 20.25
C ASP A 64 -29.12 -1.68 20.92
N GLY A 65 -27.78 -1.66 20.78
CA GLY A 65 -26.89 -2.60 21.43
C GLY A 65 -25.67 -2.95 20.58
N GLU A 66 -24.87 -3.85 21.11
CA GLU A 66 -23.60 -4.23 20.51
C GLU A 66 -23.30 -5.72 20.70
N ILE A 67 -22.58 -6.32 19.76
CA ILE A 67 -22.22 -7.74 19.76
C ILE A 67 -21.02 -7.97 18.83
N VAL A 68 -20.21 -8.98 19.09
CA VAL A 68 -19.14 -9.41 18.18
C VAL A 68 -19.57 -10.70 17.47
N VAL A 69 -19.48 -10.69 16.15
CA VAL A 69 -19.80 -11.85 15.31
C VAL A 69 -18.55 -12.40 14.62
N PRO A 70 -18.46 -13.73 14.39
CA PRO A 70 -17.36 -14.33 13.64
C PRO A 70 -17.33 -13.76 12.22
N ALA A 71 -16.27 -12.98 11.89
CA ALA A 71 -16.20 -12.18 10.67
C ALA A 71 -16.43 -13.00 9.39
N ARG A 72 -15.69 -14.12 9.25
CA ARG A 72 -15.78 -14.96 8.06
C ARG A 72 -17.14 -15.58 7.91
N LEU A 73 -17.63 -16.22 8.97
CA LEU A 73 -18.93 -16.93 8.92
C LEU A 73 -20.09 -15.97 8.71
N PHE A 74 -20.08 -14.82 9.40
CA PHE A 74 -21.10 -13.78 9.23
C PHE A 74 -21.10 -13.24 7.79
N SER A 75 -19.91 -12.95 7.24
CA SER A 75 -19.77 -12.48 5.85
C SER A 75 -20.24 -13.53 4.85
N ASP A 76 -19.90 -14.81 5.06
CA ASP A 76 -20.33 -15.90 4.18
C ASP A 76 -21.85 -16.10 4.23
N VAL A 77 -22.46 -16.02 5.43
CA VAL A 77 -23.93 -16.09 5.58
C VAL A 77 -24.59 -14.94 4.85
N VAL A 78 -24.21 -13.68 5.14
CA VAL A 78 -24.83 -12.49 4.53
C VAL A 78 -24.70 -12.52 3.00
N ARG A 79 -23.53 -12.92 2.48
CA ARG A 79 -23.29 -13.01 1.03
C ARG A 79 -24.19 -14.03 0.33
N ASN A 80 -24.54 -15.12 1.01
CA ASN A 80 -25.37 -16.20 0.45
C ASN A 80 -26.86 -16.08 0.77
N LEU A 81 -27.30 -15.06 1.50
CA LEU A 81 -28.71 -14.76 1.68
C LEU A 81 -29.36 -14.34 0.33
N PRO A 82 -30.68 -14.53 0.15
CA PRO A 82 -31.39 -13.95 -0.97
C PRO A 82 -31.23 -12.43 -1.01
N ASP A 83 -31.43 -11.83 -2.18
CA ASP A 83 -31.28 -10.39 -2.39
C ASP A 83 -32.46 -9.60 -1.82
N GLU A 84 -32.56 -9.59 -0.53
CA GLU A 84 -33.61 -8.97 0.28
C GLU A 84 -33.00 -8.20 1.43
N GLU A 85 -33.83 -7.50 2.20
CA GLU A 85 -33.39 -6.88 3.46
C GLU A 85 -32.92 -7.96 4.45
N VAL A 86 -31.78 -7.71 5.05
CA VAL A 86 -31.19 -8.57 6.08
C VAL A 86 -31.58 -8.05 7.45
N VAL A 87 -32.21 -8.88 8.23
CA VAL A 87 -32.53 -8.61 9.65
C VAL A 87 -31.49 -9.32 10.52
N VAL A 88 -30.85 -8.54 11.39
CA VAL A 88 -29.89 -9.05 12.38
C VAL A 88 -30.43 -8.80 13.77
N GLU A 89 -30.56 -9.85 14.56
CA GLU A 89 -31.06 -9.79 15.93
C GLU A 89 -30.09 -10.50 16.87
N ALA A 90 -29.52 -9.76 17.83
CA ALA A 90 -28.65 -10.32 18.85
C ALA A 90 -29.45 -10.75 20.07
N GLY A 91 -29.27 -12.02 20.47
CA GLY A 91 -29.63 -12.57 21.76
C GLY A 91 -28.47 -12.47 22.77
N GLU A 92 -28.51 -13.27 23.83
CA GLU A 92 -27.47 -13.28 24.88
C GLU A 92 -26.14 -13.93 24.41
N ALA A 93 -26.20 -15.03 23.66
CA ALA A 93 -25.03 -15.79 23.24
C ALA A 93 -24.97 -16.10 21.75
N ALA A 94 -25.96 -15.64 20.99
CA ALA A 94 -26.06 -15.92 19.55
C ALA A 94 -26.70 -14.74 18.80
N VAL A 95 -26.35 -14.61 17.54
CA VAL A 95 -26.93 -13.64 16.61
C VAL A 95 -27.74 -14.39 15.58
N LYS A 96 -29.00 -14.02 15.43
CA LYS A 96 -29.88 -14.49 14.36
C LYS A 96 -29.74 -13.55 13.16
N VAL A 97 -29.49 -14.13 11.99
CA VAL A 97 -29.40 -13.42 10.71
C VAL A 97 -30.45 -14.01 9.78
N SER A 98 -31.34 -13.20 9.24
CA SER A 98 -32.42 -13.69 8.40
C SER A 98 -32.74 -12.76 7.23
N ALA A 99 -33.17 -13.36 6.11
CA ALA A 99 -33.72 -12.67 4.95
C ALA A 99 -34.78 -13.57 4.29
N GLY A 100 -35.94 -13.06 4.05
CA GLY A 100 -37.08 -13.85 3.53
C GLY A 100 -37.39 -15.07 4.42
N ARG A 101 -37.23 -16.27 3.85
CA ARG A 101 -37.42 -17.53 4.58
C ARG A 101 -36.15 -18.13 5.16
N ALA A 102 -35.00 -17.57 4.84
CA ALA A 102 -33.71 -18.05 5.34
C ALA A 102 -33.43 -17.46 6.74
N ALA A 103 -32.98 -18.30 7.68
CA ALA A 103 -32.58 -17.87 9.02
C ALA A 103 -31.42 -18.72 9.49
N PHE A 104 -30.41 -18.02 10.02
CA PHE A 104 -29.18 -18.59 10.56
C PHE A 104 -29.01 -18.12 12.00
N SER A 105 -28.37 -18.94 12.83
CA SER A 105 -27.98 -18.57 14.19
C SER A 105 -26.50 -18.79 14.33
N LEU A 106 -25.77 -17.73 14.68
CA LEU A 106 -24.32 -17.72 14.80
C LEU A 106 -23.94 -17.50 16.27
N ASN A 107 -22.99 -18.27 16.78
CA ASN A 107 -22.39 -17.97 18.08
C ASN A 107 -21.69 -16.63 18.01
N SER A 108 -21.70 -15.88 19.11
CA SER A 108 -21.16 -14.54 19.21
C SER A 108 -20.34 -14.38 20.49
N TRP A 109 -19.56 -13.30 20.57
CA TRP A 109 -18.86 -12.90 21.78
C TRP A 109 -19.47 -11.60 22.32
N ALA A 110 -19.29 -11.36 23.62
CA ALA A 110 -19.68 -10.11 24.23
C ALA A 110 -18.84 -8.94 23.65
N ALA A 111 -19.48 -7.80 23.42
CA ALA A 111 -18.79 -6.60 22.94
C ALA A 111 -17.70 -6.12 23.90
N ALA A 112 -17.87 -6.35 25.20
CA ALA A 112 -16.88 -6.00 26.22
C ALA A 112 -15.55 -6.76 26.07
N ASP A 113 -15.54 -7.91 25.38
CA ASP A 113 -14.32 -8.68 25.10
C ASP A 113 -13.54 -8.12 23.90
N PHE A 114 -14.16 -7.23 23.10
CA PHE A 114 -13.52 -6.62 21.93
C PHE A 114 -12.63 -5.46 22.38
N PRO A 115 -11.35 -5.42 21.94
CA PRO A 115 -10.43 -4.38 22.39
C PRO A 115 -10.84 -3.00 21.87
N GLN A 116 -10.88 -2.03 22.76
CA GLN A 116 -11.04 -0.61 22.43
C GLN A 116 -9.65 0.00 22.19
N THR A 117 -9.08 -0.22 21.03
CA THR A 117 -7.67 0.11 20.77
C THR A 117 -7.43 1.33 19.91
N SER A 118 -8.41 1.76 19.13
CA SER A 118 -8.23 2.87 18.20
C SER A 118 -9.28 3.94 18.41
N THR A 119 -8.83 5.13 18.68
CA THR A 119 -9.66 6.33 18.53
C THR A 119 -9.57 6.76 17.06
N PHE A 120 -10.68 6.78 16.35
CA PHE A 120 -10.72 7.34 14.99
C PHE A 120 -10.78 8.86 15.05
N ASP A 121 -9.77 9.45 15.73
CA ASP A 121 -9.67 10.88 15.94
C ASP A 121 -9.22 11.58 14.65
N MET A 122 -10.03 12.51 14.17
CA MET A 122 -9.79 13.29 12.97
C MET A 122 -9.41 14.75 13.30
N THR A 123 -9.02 15.04 14.54
CA THR A 123 -8.53 16.36 14.94
C THR A 123 -7.29 16.73 14.14
N GLY A 124 -7.27 17.93 13.57
CA GLY A 124 -6.17 18.40 12.74
C GLY A 124 -6.06 17.67 11.38
N SER A 125 -7.15 17.04 10.94
CA SER A 125 -7.17 16.35 9.64
C SER A 125 -6.99 17.32 8.47
N PHE A 126 -6.45 16.80 7.39
CA PHE A 126 -6.30 17.46 6.10
C PHE A 126 -6.77 16.54 4.98
N LYS A 127 -7.01 17.12 3.80
CA LYS A 127 -7.49 16.35 2.64
C LYS A 127 -6.38 16.13 1.62
N VAL A 128 -6.38 14.95 1.03
CA VAL A 128 -5.52 14.58 -0.11
C VAL A 128 -6.40 13.92 -1.15
N GLY A 129 -6.29 14.34 -2.39
CA GLY A 129 -7.01 13.68 -3.49
C GLY A 129 -6.67 12.20 -3.59
N ARG A 130 -7.66 11.34 -3.85
CA ARG A 130 -7.46 9.88 -3.95
C ARG A 130 -6.48 9.50 -5.04
N GLU A 131 -6.61 10.09 -6.24
CA GLU A 131 -5.73 9.79 -7.36
C GLU A 131 -4.27 10.18 -7.10
N PRO A 132 -3.94 11.42 -6.64
CA PRO A 132 -2.58 11.80 -6.27
C PRO A 132 -1.99 10.90 -5.17
N PHE A 133 -2.78 10.55 -4.16
CA PHE A 133 -2.33 9.66 -3.08
C PHE A 133 -1.98 8.27 -3.60
N ILE A 134 -2.87 7.67 -4.41
CA ILE A 134 -2.68 6.35 -5.02
C ILE A 134 -1.43 6.35 -5.91
N ALA A 135 -1.29 7.35 -6.79
CA ALA A 135 -0.14 7.46 -7.69
C ALA A 135 1.17 7.58 -6.91
N THR A 136 1.19 8.40 -5.84
CA THR A 136 2.37 8.60 -5.00
C THR A 136 2.77 7.31 -4.29
N LEU A 137 1.81 6.62 -3.66
CA LEU A 137 2.10 5.37 -2.96
C LEU A 137 2.52 4.24 -3.90
N ASN A 138 1.87 4.10 -5.05
CA ASN A 138 2.19 3.06 -6.02
C ASN A 138 3.63 3.19 -6.55
N LYS A 139 4.17 4.39 -6.63
CA LYS A 139 5.55 4.64 -6.99
C LYS A 139 6.51 4.43 -5.81
N ALA A 140 6.28 5.11 -4.69
CA ALA A 140 7.18 5.06 -3.54
C ALA A 140 7.13 3.72 -2.79
N GLY A 141 5.94 3.19 -2.52
CA GLY A 141 5.74 2.01 -1.68
C GLY A 141 6.37 0.71 -2.21
N ARG A 142 6.72 0.66 -3.50
CA ARG A 142 7.39 -0.50 -4.13
C ARG A 142 8.74 -0.83 -3.47
N ALA A 143 9.44 0.17 -2.95
CA ALA A 143 10.75 -0.02 -2.33
C ALA A 143 10.68 -0.42 -0.86
N ALA A 144 9.50 -0.47 -0.24
CA ALA A 144 9.37 -0.90 1.14
C ALA A 144 9.79 -2.36 1.33
N SER A 145 10.42 -2.65 2.47
CA SER A 145 10.88 -3.98 2.83
C SER A 145 9.70 -4.89 3.19
N ARG A 146 9.87 -6.19 2.93
CA ARG A 146 8.98 -7.25 3.44
C ARG A 146 9.56 -7.96 4.66
N ASP A 147 10.73 -7.54 5.11
CA ASP A 147 11.46 -8.13 6.24
C ASP A 147 10.97 -7.48 7.55
N GLU A 148 10.10 -8.18 8.26
CA GLU A 148 9.52 -7.74 9.52
C GLU A 148 10.54 -7.64 10.66
N THR A 149 11.76 -8.18 10.48
CA THR A 149 12.84 -8.01 11.47
C THR A 149 13.42 -6.59 11.45
N ARG A 150 13.10 -5.80 10.43
CA ARG A 150 13.47 -4.39 10.28
C ARG A 150 12.22 -3.52 10.12
N PRO A 151 11.43 -3.33 11.18
CA PRO A 151 10.10 -2.70 11.11
C PRO A 151 10.10 -1.33 10.40
N ILE A 152 11.10 -0.46 10.67
CA ILE A 152 11.19 0.86 10.06
C ILE A 152 11.19 0.80 8.53
N LEU A 153 11.82 -0.22 7.94
CA LEU A 153 11.89 -0.39 6.48
C LEU A 153 10.62 -0.98 5.88
N THR A 154 9.70 -1.54 6.69
CA THR A 154 8.39 -2.00 6.21
C THR A 154 7.39 -0.86 6.08
N GLY A 155 7.77 0.33 6.53
CA GLY A 155 6.98 1.55 6.43
C GLY A 155 7.37 2.42 5.26
N VAL A 156 6.47 3.35 4.96
CA VAL A 156 6.70 4.47 4.05
C VAL A 156 6.79 5.73 4.91
N LEU A 157 7.88 6.47 4.76
CA LEU A 157 7.99 7.80 5.33
C LEU A 157 7.09 8.74 4.52
N MET A 158 6.02 9.20 5.14
CA MET A 158 5.10 10.18 4.57
C MET A 158 5.40 11.54 5.18
N THR A 159 5.67 12.52 4.36
CA THR A 159 5.89 13.92 4.77
C THR A 159 4.96 14.81 3.98
N ILE A 160 4.28 15.72 4.64
CA ILE A 160 3.50 16.77 3.99
C ILE A 160 4.02 18.11 4.50
N MET A 161 4.45 18.95 3.59
CA MET A 161 4.98 20.28 3.87
C MET A 161 4.51 21.25 2.79
N GLY A 162 3.84 22.32 3.21
CA GLY A 162 3.19 23.21 2.26
C GLY A 162 2.18 22.45 1.40
N ASP A 163 2.30 22.58 0.09
CA ASP A 163 1.45 21.92 -0.91
C ASP A 163 2.06 20.60 -1.44
N THR A 164 3.03 20.03 -0.76
CA THR A 164 3.76 18.87 -1.26
C THR A 164 3.61 17.67 -0.34
N LEU A 165 3.04 16.58 -0.87
CA LEU A 165 3.10 15.24 -0.30
C LEU A 165 4.36 14.53 -0.82
N LYS A 166 5.22 14.10 0.08
CA LYS A 166 6.39 13.27 -0.23
C LYS A 166 6.26 11.92 0.44
N MET A 167 6.46 10.86 -0.33
CA MET A 167 6.55 9.50 0.19
C MET A 167 7.90 8.89 -0.16
N VAL A 168 8.51 8.24 0.83
CA VAL A 168 9.83 7.61 0.71
C VAL A 168 9.77 6.20 1.28
N ALA A 169 10.32 5.24 0.55
CA ALA A 169 10.48 3.87 1.03
C ALA A 169 11.83 3.29 0.60
N THR A 170 12.38 2.37 1.40
CA THR A 170 13.63 1.67 1.09
C THR A 170 13.67 0.31 1.77
N ASP A 171 14.37 -0.65 1.16
CA ASP A 171 14.69 -1.96 1.75
C ASP A 171 16.19 -2.15 2.01
N SER A 172 16.99 -1.07 1.91
CA SER A 172 18.45 -1.00 1.94
C SER A 172 19.15 -1.33 0.61
N TYR A 173 18.47 -1.91 -0.35
CA TYR A 173 19.02 -2.24 -1.68
C TYR A 173 18.47 -1.34 -2.77
N ARG A 174 17.36 -0.69 -2.50
CA ARG A 174 16.70 0.27 -3.37
C ARG A 174 16.00 1.35 -2.53
N LEU A 175 15.79 2.49 -3.13
CA LEU A 175 15.09 3.62 -2.54
C LEU A 175 14.13 4.20 -3.58
N ALA A 176 12.93 4.52 -3.17
CA ALA A 176 11.98 5.26 -3.99
C ALA A 176 11.55 6.54 -3.28
N VAL A 177 11.59 7.65 -3.98
CA VAL A 177 11.13 8.96 -3.52
C VAL A 177 10.14 9.49 -4.53
N LYS A 178 8.93 9.82 -4.10
CA LYS A 178 7.92 10.47 -4.94
C LYS A 178 7.41 11.72 -4.25
N GLU A 179 7.42 12.82 -4.96
CA GLU A 179 6.78 14.07 -4.55
C GLU A 179 5.55 14.33 -5.41
N THR A 180 4.49 14.81 -4.80
CA THR A 180 3.23 15.10 -5.47
C THR A 180 2.66 16.40 -4.94
N LYS A 181 2.25 17.29 -5.83
CA LYS A 181 1.61 18.54 -5.48
C LYS A 181 0.17 18.28 -5.05
N LEU A 182 -0.24 18.94 -3.99
CA LEU A 182 -1.59 18.90 -3.44
C LEU A 182 -2.32 20.22 -3.81
N ASP A 183 -3.63 20.13 -3.89
CA ASP A 183 -4.48 21.30 -4.16
C ASP A 183 -4.56 22.27 -2.97
N HIS A 184 -4.17 21.82 -1.79
CA HIS A 184 -4.20 22.58 -0.54
C HIS A 184 -2.83 22.57 0.13
N SER A 185 -2.49 23.69 0.78
CA SER A 185 -1.25 23.84 1.53
C SER A 185 -1.51 23.66 3.02
N LEU A 186 -0.62 22.92 3.72
CA LEU A 186 -0.56 22.84 5.17
C LEU A 186 0.45 23.84 5.72
N GLU A 187 0.07 24.53 6.81
CA GLU A 187 0.96 25.49 7.48
C GLU A 187 2.06 24.79 8.29
N THR A 188 1.79 23.59 8.77
CA THR A 188 2.70 22.81 9.63
C THR A 188 3.15 21.55 8.90
N GLU A 189 4.46 21.25 9.00
CA GLU A 189 4.99 19.98 8.50
C GLU A 189 4.43 18.82 9.31
N VAL A 190 3.95 17.80 8.60
CA VAL A 190 3.48 16.53 9.16
C VAL A 190 4.39 15.43 8.64
N GLN A 191 4.96 14.62 9.55
CA GLN A 191 5.83 13.51 9.19
C GLN A 191 5.47 12.26 9.99
N ALA A 192 5.36 11.11 9.31
CA ALA A 192 5.09 9.83 9.94
C ALA A 192 5.66 8.67 9.14
N ILE A 193 6.02 7.57 9.82
CA ILE A 193 6.33 6.29 9.17
C ILE A 193 5.10 5.41 9.29
N VAL A 194 4.40 5.24 8.17
CA VAL A 194 3.16 4.47 8.10
C VAL A 194 3.45 3.11 7.48
N PRO A 195 3.00 1.99 8.08
CA PRO A 195 3.17 0.67 7.50
C PRO A 195 2.65 0.61 6.06
N VAL A 196 3.47 0.13 5.12
CA VAL A 196 3.08 0.03 3.70
C VAL A 196 1.83 -0.83 3.51
N LYS A 197 1.64 -1.82 4.37
CA LYS A 197 0.45 -2.69 4.39
C LYS A 197 -0.83 -1.88 4.67
N ALA A 198 -0.80 -0.97 5.63
CA ALA A 198 -1.95 -0.10 5.94
C ALA A 198 -2.25 0.87 4.79
N LEU A 199 -1.22 1.53 4.25
CA LEU A 199 -1.36 2.41 3.09
C LEU A 199 -1.90 1.66 1.86
N GLY A 200 -1.51 0.39 1.67
CA GLY A 200 -2.04 -0.48 0.63
C GLY A 200 -3.55 -0.70 0.76
N GLU A 201 -4.08 -0.88 1.98
CA GLU A 201 -5.53 -1.01 2.20
C GLU A 201 -6.26 0.32 1.95
N VAL A 202 -5.67 1.47 2.34
CA VAL A 202 -6.21 2.80 2.00
C VAL A 202 -6.29 2.97 0.48
N THR A 203 -5.21 2.64 -0.25
CA THR A 203 -5.16 2.74 -1.71
C THR A 203 -6.19 1.84 -2.38
N ARG A 204 -6.31 0.60 -1.92
CA ARG A 204 -7.28 -0.36 -2.45
C ARG A 204 -8.72 0.16 -2.30
N LEU A 205 -9.06 0.69 -1.12
CA LEU A 205 -10.38 1.26 -0.87
C LEU A 205 -10.60 2.53 -1.70
N ALA A 206 -9.61 3.44 -1.74
CA ALA A 206 -9.69 4.67 -2.52
C ALA A 206 -9.90 4.38 -4.01
N SER A 207 -9.21 3.37 -4.57
CA SER A 207 -9.38 2.95 -5.97
C SER A 207 -10.77 2.39 -6.24
N ALA A 208 -11.36 1.65 -5.29
CA ALA A 208 -12.71 1.08 -5.43
C ALA A 208 -13.80 2.17 -5.40
N LEU A 209 -13.59 3.22 -4.63
CA LEU A 209 -14.55 4.33 -4.48
C LEU A 209 -14.45 5.39 -5.60
N GLY A 210 -13.43 5.33 -6.45
CA GLY A 210 -13.21 6.29 -7.55
C GLY A 210 -12.76 7.68 -7.07
N PRO A 211 -12.97 8.74 -7.87
CA PRO A 211 -12.52 10.10 -7.58
C PRO A 211 -13.06 10.64 -6.24
N GLY A 212 -12.30 11.51 -5.60
CA GLY A 212 -12.64 12.16 -4.33
C GLY A 212 -11.43 12.35 -3.43
N ASP A 213 -11.68 12.66 -2.15
CA ASP A 213 -10.64 12.93 -1.17
C ASP A 213 -10.50 11.78 -0.16
N ILE A 214 -9.30 11.69 0.38
CA ILE A 214 -8.98 11.00 1.63
C ILE A 214 -8.76 12.08 2.67
N GLU A 215 -9.51 12.04 3.76
CA GLU A 215 -9.25 12.87 4.92
C GLU A 215 -8.26 12.14 5.82
N VAL A 216 -7.12 12.77 6.13
CA VAL A 216 -5.99 12.17 6.83
C VAL A 216 -5.75 12.91 8.13
N SER A 217 -5.63 12.19 9.23
CA SER A 217 -5.15 12.71 10.51
C SER A 217 -3.93 11.90 10.96
N ILE A 218 -2.87 12.60 11.36
CA ILE A 218 -1.65 12.00 11.89
C ILE A 218 -1.52 12.42 13.34
N GLY A 219 -1.72 11.47 14.24
CA GLY A 219 -1.51 11.66 15.67
C GLY A 219 -0.11 11.23 16.11
N GLU A 220 0.11 11.16 17.40
CA GLU A 220 1.41 10.81 17.98
C GLU A 220 1.84 9.36 17.65
N ASN A 221 0.91 8.41 17.70
CA ASN A 221 1.19 6.97 17.55
C ASN A 221 0.31 6.28 16.51
N GLN A 222 -0.57 7.01 15.83
CA GLN A 222 -1.45 6.45 14.80
C GLN A 222 -1.72 7.44 13.67
N ALA A 223 -1.95 6.89 12.46
CA ALA A 223 -2.53 7.60 11.34
C ALA A 223 -3.97 7.13 11.11
N VAL A 224 -4.87 8.05 10.85
CA VAL A 224 -6.27 7.76 10.53
C VAL A 224 -6.60 8.30 9.14
N PHE A 225 -7.17 7.45 8.31
CA PHE A 225 -7.61 7.77 6.96
C PHE A 225 -9.12 7.57 6.88
N LYS A 226 -9.85 8.63 6.53
CA LYS A 226 -11.29 8.57 6.31
C LYS A 226 -11.60 8.71 4.83
N LEU A 227 -12.42 7.81 4.32
CA LEU A 227 -12.93 7.83 2.96
C LEU A 227 -14.45 7.87 3.00
N SER A 228 -15.02 8.92 2.40
CA SER A 228 -16.48 9.04 2.30
C SER A 228 -17.01 8.25 1.13
N ASP A 229 -18.11 7.54 1.38
CA ASP A 229 -18.84 6.69 0.44
C ASP A 229 -20.33 7.02 0.58
N PRO A 230 -21.09 7.12 -0.51
CA PRO A 230 -22.54 7.34 -0.45
C PRO A 230 -23.31 6.36 0.45
N ALA A 231 -22.83 5.12 0.56
CA ALA A 231 -23.41 4.09 1.43
C ALA A 231 -22.92 4.15 2.88
N GLY A 232 -22.08 5.13 3.23
CA GLY A 232 -21.50 5.30 4.57
C GLY A 232 -19.98 5.35 4.55
N ASP A 233 -19.41 6.10 5.49
CA ASP A 233 -17.97 6.34 5.57
C ASP A 233 -17.19 5.10 6.03
N VAL A 234 -15.91 5.06 5.66
CA VAL A 234 -14.93 4.08 6.13
C VAL A 234 -13.72 4.82 6.71
N TRP A 235 -13.28 4.35 7.87
CA TRP A 235 -12.04 4.82 8.52
C TRP A 235 -11.06 3.65 8.62
N ILE A 236 -9.82 3.93 8.31
CA ILE A 236 -8.68 3.04 8.50
C ILE A 236 -7.73 3.73 9.46
N ALA A 237 -7.52 3.14 10.63
CA ALA A 237 -6.52 3.60 11.59
C ALA A 237 -5.36 2.60 11.61
N SER A 238 -4.14 3.10 11.51
CA SER A 238 -2.92 2.31 11.57
C SER A 238 -2.00 2.83 12.66
N ARG A 239 -1.41 1.94 13.45
CA ARG A 239 -0.27 2.31 14.28
C ARG A 239 0.87 2.82 13.41
N LEU A 240 1.56 3.84 13.91
CA LEU A 240 2.78 4.34 13.29
C LEU A 240 3.97 3.46 13.69
N ILE A 241 4.96 3.38 12.81
CA ILE A 241 6.22 2.72 13.13
C ILE A 241 7.10 3.72 13.87
N GLU A 242 7.43 3.41 15.12
CA GLU A 242 8.30 4.23 15.94
C GLU A 242 9.75 4.15 15.48
N GLY A 243 10.48 5.27 15.60
CA GLY A 243 11.90 5.36 15.31
C GLY A 243 12.24 6.38 14.24
N GLN A 244 13.52 6.41 13.87
CA GLN A 244 14.04 7.36 12.88
C GLN A 244 14.20 6.66 11.53
N PHE A 245 13.53 7.17 10.50
CA PHE A 245 13.72 6.69 9.12
C PHE A 245 15.17 6.95 8.67
N PRO A 246 15.81 6.03 7.92
CA PRO A 246 17.18 6.21 7.44
C PRO A 246 17.36 7.53 6.70
N ASN A 247 18.54 8.17 6.89
CA ASN A 247 18.88 9.39 6.17
C ASN A 247 19.15 9.10 4.69
N TYR A 248 18.07 8.93 3.94
CA TYR A 248 18.10 8.58 2.52
C TYR A 248 18.69 9.69 1.64
N LYS A 249 18.66 10.97 2.09
CA LYS A 249 19.16 12.10 1.31
C LYS A 249 20.65 11.95 1.01
N GLN A 250 21.42 11.32 1.90
CA GLN A 250 22.86 11.06 1.69
C GLN A 250 23.13 10.00 0.60
N LEU A 251 22.11 9.22 0.21
CA LEU A 251 22.25 8.21 -0.83
C LEU A 251 22.02 8.77 -2.25
N LEU A 252 21.39 9.93 -2.34
CA LEU A 252 21.13 10.60 -3.61
C LEU A 252 22.37 11.39 -4.02
N PRO A 253 23.01 11.07 -5.17
CA PRO A 253 24.15 11.82 -5.67
C PRO A 253 23.75 13.22 -6.12
N ASP A 254 24.61 14.20 -5.89
CA ASP A 254 24.42 15.57 -6.39
C ASP A 254 24.85 15.72 -7.85
N THR A 255 25.75 14.84 -8.33
CA THR A 255 26.30 14.86 -9.70
C THR A 255 26.38 13.46 -10.27
N PHE A 256 26.35 13.37 -11.60
CA PHE A 256 26.43 12.10 -12.35
C PHE A 256 27.48 12.24 -13.45
N ASP A 257 28.30 11.19 -13.64
CA ASP A 257 29.30 11.11 -14.70
C ASP A 257 28.68 10.64 -16.02
N HIS A 258 27.57 9.88 -15.92
CA HIS A 258 26.87 9.34 -17.09
C HIS A 258 25.36 9.53 -16.94
N GLU A 259 24.73 9.99 -18.02
CA GLU A 259 23.27 10.06 -18.16
C GLU A 259 22.87 9.46 -19.51
N VAL A 260 21.89 8.57 -19.50
CA VAL A 260 21.39 7.91 -20.72
C VAL A 260 19.88 7.91 -20.70
N THR A 261 19.28 8.44 -21.77
CA THR A 261 17.84 8.37 -21.98
C THR A 261 17.49 7.22 -22.92
N ILE A 262 16.57 6.36 -22.51
CA ILE A 262 16.22 5.14 -23.23
C ILE A 262 14.69 5.06 -23.35
N ASP A 263 14.18 4.60 -24.50
CA ASP A 263 12.77 4.24 -24.63
C ASP A 263 12.38 3.24 -23.55
N ARG A 264 11.38 3.59 -22.75
CA ARG A 264 10.93 2.79 -21.60
C ARG A 264 10.46 1.41 -22.02
N GLY A 265 9.70 1.33 -23.12
CA GLY A 265 9.16 0.06 -23.63
C GLY A 265 10.26 -0.89 -24.07
N GLN A 266 11.25 -0.38 -24.78
CA GLN A 266 12.40 -1.14 -25.24
C GLN A 266 13.26 -1.62 -24.06
N LEU A 267 13.60 -0.74 -23.12
CA LEU A 267 14.35 -1.07 -21.90
C LEU A 267 13.63 -2.15 -21.08
N MET A 268 12.33 -1.98 -20.85
CA MET A 268 11.50 -2.93 -20.11
C MET A 268 11.44 -4.29 -20.80
N ALA A 269 11.20 -4.34 -22.10
CA ALA A 269 11.06 -5.57 -22.84
C ALA A 269 12.39 -6.36 -22.87
N THR A 270 13.52 -5.67 -23.08
CA THR A 270 14.86 -6.27 -23.05
C THR A 270 15.23 -6.77 -21.66
N ALA A 271 15.02 -5.95 -20.63
CA ALA A 271 15.27 -6.36 -19.23
C ALA A 271 14.47 -7.62 -18.87
N ARG A 272 13.18 -7.68 -19.22
CA ARG A 272 12.34 -8.87 -18.96
C ARG A 272 12.83 -10.11 -19.67
N ARG A 273 13.19 -10.02 -20.96
CA ARG A 273 13.69 -11.19 -21.72
C ARG A 273 15.01 -11.71 -21.16
N VAL A 274 16.00 -10.83 -20.98
CA VAL A 274 17.32 -11.22 -20.48
C VAL A 274 17.23 -11.76 -19.05
N SER A 275 16.35 -11.20 -18.22
CA SER A 275 16.15 -11.64 -16.82
C SER A 275 15.59 -13.06 -16.69
N LEU A 276 15.04 -13.66 -17.73
CA LEU A 276 14.58 -15.07 -17.71
C LEU A 276 15.71 -16.04 -17.36
N LEU A 277 16.95 -15.68 -17.69
CA LEU A 277 18.14 -16.49 -17.38
C LEU A 277 18.93 -15.98 -16.16
N ALA A 278 18.46 -14.93 -15.50
CA ALA A 278 19.00 -14.49 -14.23
C ALA A 278 18.31 -15.24 -13.08
N GLN A 279 18.93 -16.26 -12.54
CA GLN A 279 18.44 -16.94 -11.33
C GLN A 279 18.55 -16.04 -10.09
N LYS A 280 17.96 -16.48 -8.97
CA LYS A 280 18.08 -15.80 -7.67
C LYS A 280 19.54 -15.42 -7.40
N ASN A 281 19.80 -14.13 -7.22
CA ASN A 281 21.10 -13.51 -6.96
C ASN A 281 22.05 -13.34 -8.15
N ALA A 282 21.72 -13.82 -9.36
CA ALA A 282 22.50 -13.48 -10.54
C ALA A 282 22.19 -12.03 -10.98
N PRO A 283 23.20 -11.18 -11.16
CA PRO A 283 22.97 -9.81 -11.61
C PRO A 283 22.57 -9.77 -13.09
N LEU A 284 21.68 -8.87 -13.42
CA LEU A 284 21.54 -8.38 -14.78
C LEU A 284 22.68 -7.38 -15.01
N ARG A 285 23.60 -7.71 -15.91
CA ARG A 285 24.72 -6.84 -16.29
C ARG A 285 24.28 -5.89 -17.39
N MET A 286 24.60 -4.62 -17.24
CA MET A 286 24.35 -3.55 -18.21
C MET A 286 25.70 -2.96 -18.63
N ALA A 287 26.11 -3.24 -19.85
CA ALA A 287 27.35 -2.71 -20.43
C ALA A 287 27.02 -1.58 -21.40
N PHE A 288 27.48 -0.40 -21.08
CA PHE A 288 27.34 0.81 -21.89
C PHE A 288 28.62 1.02 -22.70
N ALA A 289 28.46 1.20 -23.99
CA ALA A 289 29.54 1.57 -24.93
C ALA A 289 28.97 2.57 -25.92
N GLU A 290 29.81 3.11 -26.81
CA GLU A 290 29.38 4.09 -27.79
C GLU A 290 28.10 3.66 -28.52
N ASN A 291 27.03 4.45 -28.35
CA ASN A 291 25.71 4.25 -28.96
C ASN A 291 25.03 2.89 -28.69
N ARG A 292 25.44 2.18 -27.63
CA ARG A 292 24.94 0.83 -27.36
C ARG A 292 24.83 0.53 -25.85
N LEU A 293 23.72 -0.06 -25.47
CA LEU A 293 23.55 -0.76 -24.18
C LEU A 293 23.43 -2.26 -24.46
N THR A 294 24.31 -3.07 -23.91
CA THR A 294 24.21 -4.54 -23.94
C THR A 294 23.81 -5.05 -22.56
N MET A 295 22.68 -5.75 -22.50
CA MET A 295 22.22 -6.43 -21.28
C MET A 295 22.61 -7.90 -21.33
N LYS A 296 23.15 -8.43 -20.22
CA LYS A 296 23.58 -9.82 -20.10
C LYS A 296 23.12 -10.45 -18.80
N ALA A 297 22.71 -11.69 -18.86
CA ALA A 297 22.49 -12.55 -17.70
C ALA A 297 23.20 -13.88 -17.93
N LEU A 298 23.90 -14.35 -16.90
CA LEU A 298 24.61 -15.61 -16.92
C LEU A 298 24.28 -16.38 -15.63
N THR A 299 23.79 -17.60 -15.80
CA THR A 299 23.61 -18.56 -14.71
C THR A 299 24.26 -19.87 -15.09
N GLN A 300 25.23 -20.33 -14.31
CA GLN A 300 26.17 -21.40 -14.64
C GLN A 300 25.51 -22.70 -15.12
N ASP A 301 24.40 -23.09 -14.49
CA ASP A 301 23.70 -24.35 -14.79
C ASP A 301 22.46 -24.18 -15.67
N VAL A 302 22.17 -22.97 -16.12
CA VAL A 302 20.95 -22.67 -16.89
C VAL A 302 21.28 -22.16 -18.29
N GLY A 303 22.24 -21.25 -18.41
CA GLY A 303 22.61 -20.65 -19.68
C GLY A 303 22.90 -19.17 -19.60
N GLN A 304 22.98 -18.54 -20.75
CA GLN A 304 23.24 -17.12 -20.89
C GLN A 304 22.24 -16.46 -21.82
N ALA A 305 21.93 -15.22 -21.56
CA ALA A 305 21.19 -14.33 -22.44
C ALA A 305 22.01 -13.06 -22.66
N GLU A 306 21.99 -12.57 -23.89
CA GLU A 306 22.59 -11.29 -24.26
C GLU A 306 21.66 -10.61 -25.27
N GLU A 307 21.35 -9.35 -25.04
CA GLU A 307 20.59 -8.53 -25.97
C GLU A 307 21.13 -7.10 -25.94
N ALA A 308 21.29 -6.49 -27.11
CA ALA A 308 21.75 -5.12 -27.26
C ALA A 308 20.62 -4.23 -27.77
N ILE A 309 20.60 -3.00 -27.29
CA ILE A 309 19.74 -1.93 -27.76
C ILE A 309 20.57 -0.70 -28.11
N ASP A 310 20.14 0.04 -29.09
CA ASP A 310 20.77 1.30 -29.47
C ASP A 310 20.34 2.39 -28.48
N VAL A 311 21.31 3.16 -27.98
CA VAL A 311 21.11 4.26 -27.04
C VAL A 311 22.05 5.40 -27.37
N GLU A 312 21.65 6.62 -27.13
CA GLU A 312 22.55 7.77 -27.25
C GLU A 312 23.51 7.81 -26.05
N PHE A 313 24.69 7.25 -26.20
CA PHE A 313 25.73 7.23 -25.19
C PHE A 313 27.10 7.50 -25.83
N SER A 314 27.83 8.47 -25.31
CA SER A 314 29.16 8.89 -25.78
C SER A 314 30.21 8.98 -24.69
N GLY A 315 29.91 8.42 -23.50
CA GLY A 315 30.84 8.41 -22.36
C GLY A 315 31.88 7.28 -22.42
N GLU A 316 32.75 7.23 -21.44
CA GLU A 316 33.68 6.12 -21.22
C GLU A 316 32.86 4.81 -21.04
N PRO A 317 33.23 3.72 -21.74
CA PRO A 317 32.55 2.44 -21.57
C PRO A 317 32.61 1.94 -20.13
N PHE A 318 31.47 1.47 -19.59
CA PHE A 318 31.41 0.87 -18.26
C PHE A 318 30.37 -0.24 -18.19
N GLU A 319 30.52 -1.08 -17.18
CA GLU A 319 29.57 -2.16 -16.88
C GLU A 319 29.08 -2.07 -15.44
N ILE A 320 27.78 -2.23 -15.22
CA ILE A 320 27.15 -2.21 -13.89
C ILE A 320 26.17 -3.38 -13.79
N GLY A 321 26.08 -4.00 -12.61
CA GLY A 321 25.14 -5.09 -12.34
C GLY A 321 24.04 -4.70 -11.37
N PHE A 322 22.81 -5.09 -11.68
CA PHE A 322 21.66 -4.86 -10.80
C PHE A 322 20.86 -6.12 -10.54
N ASN A 323 20.11 -6.12 -9.45
CA ASN A 323 19.03 -7.09 -9.28
C ASN A 323 17.99 -6.86 -10.40
N PRO A 324 17.70 -7.89 -11.22
CA PRO A 324 16.77 -7.74 -12.35
C PRO A 324 15.36 -7.33 -11.92
N GLY A 325 14.86 -7.86 -10.79
CA GLY A 325 13.54 -7.51 -10.28
C GLY A 325 13.48 -6.03 -9.88
N TYR A 326 14.50 -5.52 -9.21
CA TYR A 326 14.55 -4.11 -8.81
C TYR A 326 14.66 -3.17 -10.01
N LEU A 327 15.46 -3.53 -11.02
CA LEU A 327 15.54 -2.76 -12.26
C LEU A 327 14.17 -2.68 -12.96
N ILE A 328 13.52 -3.84 -13.14
CA ILE A 328 12.21 -3.93 -13.78
C ILE A 328 11.17 -3.11 -12.99
N GLU A 329 11.14 -3.22 -11.66
CA GLU A 329 10.20 -2.45 -10.84
C GLU A 329 10.46 -0.95 -10.89
N GLY A 330 11.71 -0.51 -10.97
CA GLY A 330 12.08 0.90 -11.12
C GLY A 330 11.63 1.47 -12.46
N VAL A 331 11.90 0.76 -13.56
CA VAL A 331 11.48 1.17 -14.91
C VAL A 331 9.95 1.13 -15.05
N ASP A 332 9.28 0.14 -14.44
CA ASP A 332 7.83 0.03 -14.44
C ASP A 332 7.12 1.20 -13.73
N ALA A 333 7.80 1.83 -12.77
CA ALA A 333 7.27 2.98 -12.04
C ALA A 333 7.30 4.30 -12.82
N ILE A 334 7.99 4.36 -13.95
CA ILE A 334 8.03 5.54 -14.82
C ILE A 334 6.77 5.55 -15.69
N ASP A 335 6.07 6.67 -15.73
CA ASP A 335 4.88 6.83 -16.57
C ASP A 335 5.23 7.33 -17.98
N ASP A 336 6.36 8.02 -18.13
CA ASP A 336 6.85 8.56 -19.40
C ASP A 336 7.22 7.48 -20.40
N ALA A 337 7.22 7.84 -21.69
CA ALA A 337 7.71 6.98 -22.76
C ALA A 337 9.23 6.76 -22.71
N ALA A 338 9.96 7.62 -22.04
CA ALA A 338 11.41 7.55 -21.85
C ALA A 338 11.79 7.37 -20.39
N THR A 339 12.85 6.63 -20.15
CA THR A 339 13.51 6.43 -18.84
C THR A 339 14.90 7.05 -18.89
N VAL A 340 15.23 7.83 -17.88
CA VAL A 340 16.57 8.41 -17.70
C VAL A 340 17.32 7.59 -16.64
N LEU A 341 18.46 7.04 -17.04
CA LEU A 341 19.36 6.32 -16.17
C LEU A 341 20.58 7.22 -15.89
N ARG A 342 20.93 7.38 -14.61
CA ARG A 342 22.06 8.21 -14.18
C ARG A 342 23.01 7.39 -13.31
N PHE A 343 24.32 7.55 -13.55
CA PHE A 343 25.38 6.83 -12.85
C PHE A 343 26.55 7.74 -12.51
N THR A 344 27.11 7.53 -11.32
CA THR A 344 28.41 8.15 -10.94
C THR A 344 29.57 7.19 -11.17
N SER A 345 29.37 5.89 -10.89
CA SER A 345 30.37 4.84 -11.17
C SER A 345 29.74 3.45 -11.07
N PRO A 346 30.40 2.39 -11.57
CA PRO A 346 29.89 1.01 -11.50
C PRO A 346 29.67 0.45 -10.08
N LEU A 347 30.26 1.09 -9.06
CA LEU A 347 30.18 0.67 -7.66
C LEU A 347 29.28 1.58 -6.80
N ARG A 348 28.68 2.59 -7.41
CA ARG A 348 27.76 3.51 -6.78
C ARG A 348 26.33 3.24 -7.24
N PRO A 349 25.31 3.65 -6.47
CA PRO A 349 23.93 3.46 -6.87
C PRO A 349 23.62 4.03 -8.26
N GLY A 350 22.82 3.31 -9.05
CA GLY A 350 22.20 3.82 -10.25
C GLY A 350 20.86 4.49 -9.91
N LEU A 351 20.56 5.59 -10.59
CA LEU A 351 19.33 6.34 -10.42
C LEU A 351 18.47 6.21 -11.68
N ILE A 352 17.19 5.96 -11.48
CA ILE A 352 16.16 5.85 -12.51
C ILE A 352 15.12 6.93 -12.28
N SER A 353 14.77 7.69 -13.31
CA SER A 353 13.70 8.70 -13.29
C SER A 353 13.05 8.82 -14.66
N GLY A 354 11.94 9.54 -14.76
CA GLY A 354 11.42 10.09 -16.01
C GLY A 354 12.15 11.38 -16.40
N PRO A 355 11.96 11.89 -17.64
CA PRO A 355 12.61 13.12 -18.11
C PRO A 355 12.19 14.39 -17.35
N GLY A 356 11.01 14.44 -16.81
CA GLY A 356 10.48 15.60 -16.07
C GLY A 356 9.85 15.20 -14.74
N ASP A 357 10.20 14.04 -14.21
CA ASP A 357 9.50 13.39 -13.12
C ASP A 357 9.99 13.88 -11.75
N ASP A 358 9.05 14.05 -10.86
CA ASP A 358 9.22 14.24 -9.42
C ASP A 358 9.35 12.89 -8.68
N PHE A 359 9.66 11.82 -9.44
CA PHE A 359 9.94 10.47 -8.96
C PHE A 359 11.39 10.10 -9.17
N THR A 360 12.02 9.62 -8.12
CA THR A 360 13.39 9.13 -8.13
C THR A 360 13.42 7.71 -7.57
N TYR A 361 14.03 6.80 -8.33
CA TYR A 361 14.25 5.43 -7.91
C TYR A 361 15.74 5.09 -7.98
N LEU A 362 16.30 4.66 -6.85
CA LEU A 362 17.72 4.35 -6.72
C LEU A 362 17.88 2.85 -6.49
N ILE A 363 18.86 2.23 -7.16
CA ILE A 363 19.19 0.81 -7.02
C ILE A 363 20.67 0.68 -6.65
N MET A 364 20.96 -0.11 -5.61
CA MET A 364 22.32 -0.48 -5.24
C MET A 364 22.89 -1.49 -6.27
N PRO A 365 24.11 -1.29 -6.76
CA PRO A 365 24.70 -2.25 -7.69
C PRO A 365 25.13 -3.53 -6.98
N ILE A 366 25.12 -4.62 -7.73
CA ILE A 366 25.72 -5.90 -7.33
C ILE A 366 27.16 -5.92 -7.89
N ARG A 367 28.12 -6.24 -7.03
CA ARG A 367 29.52 -6.38 -7.49
C ARG A 367 29.60 -7.50 -8.51
N LEU A 368 30.16 -7.17 -9.67
CA LEU A 368 30.43 -8.14 -10.71
C LEU A 368 31.77 -8.83 -10.39
N SER A 369 31.75 -10.17 -10.34
CA SER A 369 33.00 -10.94 -10.35
C SER A 369 33.61 -10.86 -11.74
N SER A 370 34.87 -10.51 -11.80
CA SER A 370 35.70 -10.54 -13.02
C SER A 370 35.81 -11.96 -13.55
#